data_705eefe884824e80d6b4879a221ea8e8
#
_entry.id   705eefe884824e80d6b4879a221ea8e8
#
_cell.length_a   1.000
_cell.length_b   1.000
_cell.length_c   1.000
_cell.angle_alpha   90.00
_cell.angle_beta   90.00
_cell.angle_gamma   90.00
#
_symmetry.space_group_name_H-M   'P 1'
#
loop_
_entity.id
_entity.type
_entity.pdbx_description
1 polymer ?
#
loop_
_entity_poly.entity_id
_entity_poly.type
_entity_poly.pdbx_seq_one_letter_code
_entity_poly.pdbx_strand_id
1 'polypeptide(L)'
;MTNVVIASAARTAVGSFGGAFANTPAHDLGAAVLEAVVARAGIDKSEVSETILGQVLTAAQGQNPARQAHINAGLPIESAAWSINQVCGSGLRAVAIGAQHIQLGDAAIVAAGGQENMTLSPHAQNLRAGQKMGDMKFIDTMIRDGLWDAFNNYHMGQTAENVANQWQITRDMQDEFAVASQNKAEAAQKAGKFADEIAGFTVKTRKGDIIVDQDEYIRHGATMDAMQKLRPAFTKDGSVTAANASGLNDGAAATLLMSADEAERRGIEPLARIASYATAGLDPSIMGVGPIHASRKALAKAGWSVADLDLVEANEAFAAQACAVNKEMGWDPAIVNVNGGAIAIGHPIGASGCRVLNTLLFEMKRRDAKRGLATLCIGGGMGVALCVERP
;
A
#
# COMPACT_ATOMS: atom_id res chain seq x y z
N MET A 1 26.83 -9.09 -3.43
CA MET A 1 25.41 -9.32 -3.82
C MET A 1 25.07 -8.31 -4.91
N THR A 2 24.32 -8.70 -5.91
CA THR A 2 23.87 -7.83 -6.98
C THR A 2 23.03 -6.67 -6.42
N ASN A 3 23.40 -5.44 -6.75
CA ASN A 3 22.60 -4.27 -6.40
C ASN A 3 21.34 -4.25 -7.26
N VAL A 4 20.17 -4.14 -6.64
CA VAL A 4 18.89 -4.04 -7.32
C VAL A 4 18.38 -2.61 -7.25
N VAL A 5 17.92 -2.10 -8.39
CA VAL A 5 17.40 -0.76 -8.54
C VAL A 5 15.93 -0.78 -8.96
N ILE A 6 15.22 0.28 -8.62
CA ILE A 6 13.87 0.58 -9.08
C ILE A 6 14.01 1.49 -10.29
N ALA A 7 13.83 0.93 -11.47
CA ALA A 7 13.97 1.65 -12.73
C ALA A 7 12.80 2.63 -12.97
N SER A 8 11.59 2.21 -12.60
CA SER A 8 10.38 3.03 -12.72
C SER A 8 9.35 2.65 -11.67
N ALA A 9 8.38 3.53 -11.48
CA ALA A 9 7.25 3.33 -10.57
C ALA A 9 5.99 4.01 -11.12
N ALA A 10 4.82 3.44 -10.82
CA ALA A 10 3.52 4.01 -11.15
C ALA A 10 2.45 3.49 -10.19
N ARG A 11 1.40 4.29 -9.98
CA ARG A 11 0.17 3.88 -9.31
C ARG A 11 -1.06 4.39 -10.06
N THR A 12 -2.20 3.78 -9.87
CA THR A 12 -3.46 4.43 -10.21
C THR A 12 -3.77 5.54 -9.19
N ALA A 13 -4.72 6.40 -9.49
CA ALA A 13 -5.41 7.12 -8.44
C ALA A 13 -6.02 6.11 -7.44
N VAL A 14 -6.22 6.52 -6.20
CA VAL A 14 -6.91 5.72 -5.19
C VAL A 14 -8.40 6.07 -5.22
N GLY A 15 -9.23 5.08 -5.57
CA GLY A 15 -10.68 5.19 -5.61
C GLY A 15 -11.28 5.05 -4.21
N SER A 16 -12.39 5.74 -3.97
CA SER A 16 -13.23 5.57 -2.78
C SER A 16 -14.04 4.27 -2.88
N PHE A 17 -14.44 3.72 -1.74
CA PHE A 17 -15.39 2.60 -1.69
C PHE A 17 -16.70 2.96 -2.40
N GLY A 18 -17.08 2.18 -3.41
CA GLY A 18 -18.22 2.47 -4.26
C GLY A 18 -18.02 3.67 -5.20
N GLY A 19 -16.79 4.17 -5.35
CA GLY A 19 -16.41 5.32 -6.17
C GLY A 19 -16.09 4.99 -7.63
N ALA A 20 -15.11 5.69 -8.19
CA ALA A 20 -14.78 5.63 -9.62
C ALA A 20 -14.43 4.22 -10.11
N PHE A 21 -13.81 3.38 -9.27
CA PHE A 21 -13.43 2.01 -9.61
C PHE A 21 -14.43 0.94 -9.16
N ALA A 22 -15.65 1.31 -8.76
CA ALA A 22 -16.64 0.38 -8.21
C ALA A 22 -16.96 -0.84 -9.09
N ASN A 23 -16.74 -0.76 -10.39
CA ASN A 23 -17.00 -1.83 -11.36
C ASN A 23 -15.73 -2.27 -12.11
N THR A 24 -14.54 -1.87 -11.65
CA THR A 24 -13.26 -2.15 -12.29
C THR A 24 -12.54 -3.26 -11.54
N PRO A 25 -12.35 -4.46 -12.12
CA PRO A 25 -11.62 -5.54 -11.45
C PRO A 25 -10.21 -5.11 -11.04
N ALA A 26 -9.72 -5.62 -9.91
CA ALA A 26 -8.38 -5.30 -9.42
C ALA A 26 -7.29 -5.57 -10.45
N HIS A 27 -7.43 -6.66 -11.22
CA HIS A 27 -6.45 -7.02 -12.25
C HIS A 27 -6.41 -6.07 -13.45
N ASP A 28 -7.47 -5.30 -13.72
CA ASP A 28 -7.44 -4.26 -14.75
C ASP A 28 -6.66 -3.04 -14.27
N LEU A 29 -6.84 -2.66 -12.98
CA LEU A 29 -6.01 -1.63 -12.34
C LEU A 29 -4.54 -2.07 -12.29
N GLY A 30 -4.29 -3.35 -11.97
CA GLY A 30 -2.97 -3.95 -11.99
C GLY A 30 -2.34 -3.90 -13.39
N ALA A 31 -3.09 -4.23 -14.43
CA ALA A 31 -2.60 -4.17 -15.81
C ALA A 31 -2.15 -2.75 -16.19
N ALA A 32 -2.93 -1.75 -15.85
CA ALA A 32 -2.61 -0.35 -16.15
C ALA A 32 -1.28 0.10 -15.52
N VAL A 33 -1.03 -0.26 -14.27
CA VAL A 33 0.25 0.10 -13.61
C VAL A 33 1.42 -0.72 -14.15
N LEU A 34 1.21 -1.98 -14.55
CA LEU A 34 2.24 -2.79 -15.21
C LEU A 34 2.64 -2.18 -16.55
N GLU A 35 1.67 -1.78 -17.39
CA GLU A 35 1.93 -1.07 -18.63
C GLU A 35 2.70 0.24 -18.40
N ALA A 36 2.26 1.01 -17.39
CA ALA A 36 2.87 2.29 -17.06
C ALA A 36 4.33 2.16 -16.63
N VAL A 37 4.68 1.17 -15.79
CA VAL A 37 6.08 1.02 -15.33
C VAL A 37 6.99 0.56 -16.44
N VAL A 38 6.53 -0.31 -17.34
CA VAL A 38 7.31 -0.74 -18.52
C VAL A 38 7.53 0.43 -19.48
N ALA A 39 6.48 1.18 -19.79
CA ALA A 39 6.56 2.35 -20.65
C ALA A 39 7.48 3.44 -20.09
N ARG A 40 7.38 3.73 -18.77
CA ARG A 40 8.22 4.73 -18.09
C ARG A 40 9.69 4.34 -18.04
N ALA A 41 10.01 3.05 -17.99
CA ALA A 41 11.37 2.55 -18.06
C ALA A 41 11.94 2.52 -19.50
N GLY A 42 11.07 2.67 -20.52
CA GLY A 42 11.49 2.64 -21.93
C GLY A 42 11.99 1.28 -22.39
N ILE A 43 11.49 0.18 -21.80
CA ILE A 43 11.85 -1.19 -22.19
C ILE A 43 10.72 -1.85 -22.99
N ASP A 44 11.07 -2.90 -23.76
CA ASP A 44 10.07 -3.71 -24.44
C ASP A 44 9.32 -4.61 -23.43
N LYS A 45 8.00 -4.75 -23.62
CA LYS A 45 7.18 -5.62 -22.78
C LYS A 45 7.69 -7.07 -22.76
N SER A 46 8.26 -7.55 -23.86
CA SER A 46 8.81 -8.91 -24.00
C SER A 46 9.99 -9.20 -23.06
N GLU A 47 10.60 -8.17 -22.48
CA GLU A 47 11.78 -8.31 -21.61
C GLU A 47 11.43 -8.52 -20.14
N VAL A 48 10.16 -8.33 -19.75
CA VAL A 48 9.72 -8.58 -18.36
C VAL A 48 9.71 -10.08 -18.11
N SER A 49 10.59 -10.53 -17.24
CA SER A 49 10.79 -11.96 -16.93
C SER A 49 9.84 -12.49 -15.87
N GLU A 50 9.31 -11.62 -15.00
CA GLU A 50 8.39 -12.03 -13.95
C GLU A 50 7.51 -10.87 -13.46
N THR A 51 6.30 -11.21 -12.98
CA THR A 51 5.39 -10.28 -12.32
C THR A 51 4.95 -10.82 -10.96
N ILE A 52 5.07 -9.99 -9.90
CA ILE A 52 4.66 -10.33 -8.55
C ILE A 52 3.73 -9.23 -8.03
N LEU A 53 2.44 -9.54 -7.83
CA LEU A 53 1.48 -8.56 -7.30
C LEU A 53 0.85 -9.01 -5.98
N GLY A 54 0.89 -8.12 -5.01
CA GLY A 54 0.13 -8.26 -3.78
C GLY A 54 -1.36 -8.12 -4.04
N GLN A 55 -2.17 -9.02 -3.47
CA GLN A 55 -3.62 -8.90 -3.42
C GLN A 55 -4.17 -9.73 -2.27
N VAL A 56 -5.08 -9.15 -1.49
CA VAL A 56 -5.66 -9.79 -0.30
C VAL A 56 -7.02 -10.40 -0.61
N LEU A 57 -7.89 -9.66 -1.26
CA LEU A 57 -9.28 -10.00 -1.51
C LEU A 57 -9.42 -10.63 -2.90
N THR A 58 -9.25 -11.94 -2.97
CA THR A 58 -9.20 -12.68 -4.24
C THR A 58 -10.44 -13.55 -4.50
N ALA A 59 -11.41 -13.56 -3.58
CA ALA A 59 -12.61 -14.37 -3.72
C ALA A 59 -13.38 -14.04 -5.01
N ALA A 60 -13.70 -15.07 -5.80
CA ALA A 60 -14.44 -14.99 -7.06
C ALA A 60 -13.81 -14.08 -8.16
N GLN A 61 -12.53 -13.75 -8.07
CA GLN A 61 -11.83 -12.95 -9.08
C GLN A 61 -11.13 -13.77 -10.18
N GLY A 62 -11.39 -15.04 -10.23
CA GLY A 62 -10.75 -15.96 -11.19
C GLY A 62 -9.41 -16.50 -10.71
N GLN A 63 -8.75 -17.25 -11.58
CA GLN A 63 -7.45 -17.83 -11.25
C GLN A 63 -6.37 -16.75 -11.28
N ASN A 64 -5.54 -16.69 -10.23
CA ASN A 64 -4.31 -15.92 -10.17
C ASN A 64 -4.49 -14.48 -10.74
N PRO A 65 -5.07 -13.55 -9.99
CA PRO A 65 -5.34 -12.20 -10.47
C PRO A 65 -4.08 -11.43 -10.95
N ALA A 66 -2.90 -11.73 -10.38
CA ALA A 66 -1.64 -11.16 -10.89
C ALA A 66 -1.32 -11.64 -12.31
N ARG A 67 -1.62 -12.92 -12.61
CA ARG A 67 -1.46 -13.45 -13.98
C ARG A 67 -2.45 -12.81 -14.94
N GLN A 68 -3.68 -12.54 -14.51
CA GLN A 68 -4.67 -11.83 -15.31
C GLN A 68 -4.17 -10.41 -15.63
N ALA A 69 -3.69 -9.68 -14.64
CA ALA A 69 -3.10 -8.35 -14.83
C ALA A 69 -1.91 -8.37 -15.80
N HIS A 70 -1.01 -9.34 -15.64
CA HIS A 70 0.16 -9.54 -16.50
C HIS A 70 -0.23 -9.73 -17.98
N ILE A 71 -1.18 -10.63 -18.25
CA ILE A 71 -1.65 -10.90 -19.62
C ILE A 71 -2.41 -9.69 -20.17
N ASN A 72 -3.28 -9.07 -19.39
CA ASN A 72 -4.03 -7.88 -19.79
C ASN A 72 -3.11 -6.69 -20.12
N ALA A 73 -1.97 -6.58 -19.43
CA ALA A 73 -0.92 -5.60 -19.74
C ALA A 73 -0.14 -5.90 -21.03
N GLY A 74 -0.39 -7.04 -21.67
CA GLY A 74 0.34 -7.48 -22.87
C GLY A 74 1.78 -7.89 -22.58
N LEU A 75 2.08 -8.33 -21.38
CA LEU A 75 3.38 -8.90 -21.00
C LEU A 75 3.51 -10.35 -21.53
N PRO A 76 4.75 -10.91 -21.65
CA PRO A 76 4.98 -12.20 -22.30
C PRO A 76 4.22 -13.35 -21.63
N ILE A 77 3.58 -14.20 -22.44
CA ILE A 77 2.91 -15.40 -21.93
C ILE A 77 3.90 -16.44 -21.35
N GLU A 78 5.15 -16.37 -21.77
CA GLU A 78 6.24 -17.22 -21.31
C GLU A 78 6.75 -16.82 -19.91
N SER A 79 6.55 -15.58 -19.51
CA SER A 79 7.00 -15.08 -18.22
C SER A 79 6.02 -15.48 -17.10
N ALA A 80 6.57 -15.85 -15.95
CA ALA A 80 5.75 -16.20 -14.78
C ALA A 80 5.07 -14.97 -14.16
N ALA A 81 3.86 -15.17 -13.62
CA ALA A 81 3.18 -14.16 -12.82
C ALA A 81 2.40 -14.81 -11.70
N TRP A 82 2.42 -14.23 -10.50
CA TRP A 82 1.76 -14.80 -9.34
C TRP A 82 1.39 -13.74 -8.28
N SER A 83 0.40 -14.08 -7.47
CA SER A 83 -0.10 -13.21 -6.40
C SER A 83 0.51 -13.59 -5.05
N ILE A 84 0.74 -12.58 -4.21
CA ILE A 84 1.18 -12.76 -2.82
C ILE A 84 0.17 -12.11 -1.87
N ASN A 85 -0.07 -12.75 -0.74
CA ASN A 85 -0.86 -12.19 0.36
C ASN A 85 -0.04 -12.16 1.66
N GLN A 86 0.34 -10.97 2.08
CA GLN A 86 0.80 -10.62 3.41
C GLN A 86 -0.03 -9.44 3.93
N VAL A 87 -1.34 -9.50 3.74
CA VAL A 87 -2.32 -8.46 4.08
C VAL A 87 -1.83 -7.07 3.62
N CYS A 88 -1.80 -6.05 4.47
CA CYS A 88 -1.40 -4.68 4.10
C CYS A 88 0.04 -4.57 3.56
N GLY A 89 0.91 -5.51 3.92
CA GLY A 89 2.32 -5.54 3.48
C GLY A 89 2.56 -6.13 2.10
N SER A 90 1.53 -6.73 1.47
CA SER A 90 1.68 -7.53 0.23
C SER A 90 2.44 -6.81 -0.88
N GLY A 91 2.06 -5.57 -1.19
CA GLY A 91 2.68 -4.80 -2.26
C GLY A 91 4.16 -4.50 -2.01
N LEU A 92 4.55 -4.14 -0.79
CA LEU A 92 5.96 -3.89 -0.44
C LEU A 92 6.75 -5.20 -0.36
N ARG A 93 6.10 -6.27 0.10
CA ARG A 93 6.71 -7.61 0.13
C ARG A 93 6.98 -8.14 -1.28
N ALA A 94 6.08 -7.90 -2.23
CA ALA A 94 6.28 -8.25 -3.65
C ALA A 94 7.55 -7.60 -4.20
N VAL A 95 7.77 -6.31 -3.93
CA VAL A 95 9.01 -5.60 -4.32
C VAL A 95 10.25 -6.24 -3.69
N ALA A 96 10.20 -6.57 -2.40
CA ALA A 96 11.31 -7.24 -1.72
C ALA A 96 11.64 -8.61 -2.31
N ILE A 97 10.61 -9.40 -2.68
CA ILE A 97 10.79 -10.73 -3.30
C ILE A 97 11.32 -10.58 -4.73
N GLY A 98 10.78 -9.62 -5.51
CA GLY A 98 11.31 -9.33 -6.85
C GLY A 98 12.80 -8.99 -6.82
N ALA A 99 13.23 -8.20 -5.84
CA ALA A 99 14.66 -7.93 -5.63
C ALA A 99 15.46 -9.20 -5.29
N GLN A 100 14.90 -10.12 -4.49
CA GLN A 100 15.54 -11.41 -4.19
C GLN A 100 15.75 -12.26 -5.43
N HIS A 101 14.72 -12.37 -6.30
CA HIS A 101 14.80 -13.15 -7.54
C HIS A 101 15.88 -12.61 -8.49
N ILE A 102 16.00 -11.28 -8.58
CA ILE A 102 17.09 -10.66 -9.37
C ILE A 102 18.45 -10.96 -8.72
N GLN A 103 18.58 -10.87 -7.40
CA GLN A 103 19.83 -11.16 -6.68
C GLN A 103 20.30 -12.62 -6.83
N LEU A 104 19.33 -13.54 -6.92
CA LEU A 104 19.60 -14.98 -7.09
C LEU A 104 19.80 -15.37 -8.56
N GLY A 105 19.47 -14.49 -9.51
CA GLY A 105 19.55 -14.77 -10.95
C GLY A 105 18.36 -15.55 -11.51
N ASP A 106 17.27 -15.67 -10.74
CA ASP A 106 16.05 -16.35 -11.19
C ASP A 106 15.26 -15.50 -12.20
N ALA A 107 15.38 -14.17 -12.12
CA ALA A 107 14.74 -13.22 -13.02
C ALA A 107 15.66 -12.02 -13.30
N ALA A 108 15.59 -11.47 -14.51
CA ALA A 108 16.39 -10.31 -14.91
C ALA A 108 15.65 -8.98 -14.68
N ILE A 109 14.38 -8.91 -15.09
CA ILE A 109 13.52 -7.73 -14.97
C ILE A 109 12.20 -8.17 -14.33
N VAL A 110 11.87 -7.60 -13.18
CA VAL A 110 10.69 -7.98 -12.42
C VAL A 110 9.75 -6.78 -12.27
N ALA A 111 8.49 -6.95 -12.65
CA ALA A 111 7.43 -6.02 -12.32
C ALA A 111 6.80 -6.44 -10.98
N ALA A 112 6.94 -5.62 -9.94
CA ALA A 112 6.51 -5.95 -8.59
C ALA A 112 5.67 -4.85 -7.96
N GLY A 113 4.59 -5.22 -7.28
CA GLY A 113 3.70 -4.25 -6.65
C GLY A 113 2.46 -4.87 -6.03
N GLY A 114 1.31 -4.23 -6.19
CA GLY A 114 0.04 -4.77 -5.70
C GLY A 114 -1.16 -4.10 -6.33
N GLN A 115 -2.28 -4.78 -6.23
CA GLN A 115 -3.59 -4.37 -6.73
C GLN A 115 -4.66 -4.76 -5.71
N GLU A 116 -5.73 -3.98 -5.61
CA GLU A 116 -6.86 -4.31 -4.76
C GLU A 116 -8.12 -3.62 -5.27
N ASN A 117 -9.24 -4.29 -5.18
CA ASN A 117 -10.56 -3.66 -5.26
C ASN A 117 -11.40 -4.16 -4.09
N MET A 118 -11.55 -3.32 -3.06
CA MET A 118 -12.30 -3.65 -1.86
C MET A 118 -13.80 -3.57 -2.12
N THR A 119 -14.21 -2.70 -3.04
CA THR A 119 -15.61 -2.51 -3.44
C THR A 119 -16.21 -3.77 -4.06
N LEU A 120 -15.44 -4.49 -4.87
CA LEU A 120 -15.90 -5.71 -5.57
C LEU A 120 -15.76 -6.99 -4.74
N SER A 121 -15.39 -6.90 -3.47
CA SER A 121 -15.32 -8.07 -2.60
C SER A 121 -16.70 -8.71 -2.41
N PRO A 122 -16.87 -9.99 -2.77
CA PRO A 122 -18.17 -10.63 -2.71
C PRO A 122 -18.54 -11.02 -1.27
N HIS A 123 -19.84 -11.27 -1.08
CA HIS A 123 -20.31 -12.02 0.08
C HIS A 123 -20.32 -13.50 -0.25
N ALA A 124 -19.79 -14.34 0.63
CA ALA A 124 -19.61 -15.78 0.44
C ALA A 124 -20.47 -16.60 1.40
N GLN A 125 -20.86 -17.78 0.91
CA GLN A 125 -21.59 -18.79 1.68
C GLN A 125 -21.04 -20.18 1.34
N ASN A 126 -20.84 -21.02 2.36
CA ASN A 126 -20.45 -22.42 2.14
C ASN A 126 -21.70 -23.29 1.86
N LEU A 127 -21.99 -23.46 0.57
CA LEU A 127 -23.18 -24.17 0.11
C LEU A 127 -22.93 -25.64 -0.33
N ARG A 128 -21.67 -26.11 -0.37
CA ARG A 128 -21.38 -27.47 -0.86
C ARG A 128 -21.98 -28.57 0.00
N ALA A 129 -22.16 -28.33 1.31
CA ALA A 129 -22.81 -29.25 2.22
C ALA A 129 -24.36 -29.15 2.20
N GLY A 130 -24.90 -28.15 1.51
CA GLY A 130 -26.34 -27.84 1.47
C GLY A 130 -26.85 -27.21 2.76
N GLN A 131 -28.09 -26.71 2.69
CA GLN A 131 -28.86 -26.19 3.82
C GLN A 131 -30.24 -26.86 3.80
N LYS A 132 -30.50 -27.73 4.76
CA LYS A 132 -31.77 -28.50 4.79
C LYS A 132 -32.96 -27.67 5.28
N MET A 133 -32.76 -26.76 6.23
CA MET A 133 -33.79 -25.94 6.84
C MET A 133 -33.18 -24.72 7.57
N GLY A 134 -33.89 -23.61 7.64
CA GLY A 134 -33.51 -22.39 8.33
C GLY A 134 -32.81 -21.37 7.45
N ASP A 135 -32.45 -20.22 8.06
CA ASP A 135 -31.83 -19.09 7.38
C ASP A 135 -30.38 -19.37 7.00
N MET A 136 -29.91 -18.73 5.92
CA MET A 136 -28.52 -18.73 5.50
C MET A 136 -27.87 -17.36 5.75
N LYS A 137 -26.66 -17.37 6.32
CA LYS A 137 -25.85 -16.17 6.53
C LYS A 137 -24.79 -16.07 5.45
N PHE A 138 -24.68 -14.91 4.81
CA PHE A 138 -23.56 -14.57 3.97
C PHE A 138 -22.45 -13.92 4.78
N ILE A 139 -21.22 -14.21 4.44
CA ILE A 139 -20.01 -13.65 5.06
C ILE A 139 -19.49 -12.58 4.13
N ASP A 140 -19.32 -11.36 4.62
CA ASP A 140 -18.59 -10.30 3.91
C ASP A 140 -17.10 -10.68 3.88
N THR A 141 -16.59 -10.99 2.67
CA THR A 141 -15.20 -11.43 2.49
C THR A 141 -14.21 -10.29 2.68
N MET A 142 -14.61 -9.03 2.41
CA MET A 142 -13.75 -7.88 2.68
C MET A 142 -13.46 -7.76 4.18
N ILE A 143 -14.48 -7.88 5.02
CA ILE A 143 -14.31 -7.85 6.47
C ILE A 143 -13.56 -9.09 6.93
N ARG A 144 -14.01 -10.28 6.53
CA ARG A 144 -13.47 -11.55 7.04
C ARG A 144 -12.01 -11.76 6.70
N ASP A 145 -11.60 -11.46 5.47
CA ASP A 145 -10.27 -11.79 4.95
C ASP A 145 -9.29 -10.60 5.05
N GLY A 146 -9.82 -9.37 5.06
CA GLY A 146 -9.00 -8.15 5.08
C GLY A 146 -8.96 -7.39 6.41
N LEU A 147 -10.06 -7.40 7.18
CA LEU A 147 -10.26 -6.46 8.30
C LEU A 147 -10.55 -7.13 9.64
N TRP A 148 -10.53 -8.47 9.70
CA TRP A 148 -10.84 -9.24 10.90
C TRP A 148 -9.60 -9.92 11.48
N ASP A 149 -9.33 -9.70 12.76
CA ASP A 149 -8.31 -10.45 13.47
C ASP A 149 -8.80 -11.89 13.72
N ALA A 150 -8.21 -12.84 12.98
CA ALA A 150 -8.59 -14.24 13.03
C ALA A 150 -8.21 -14.92 14.36
N PHE A 151 -7.27 -14.36 15.11
CA PHE A 151 -6.77 -14.93 16.37
C PHE A 151 -7.59 -14.45 17.55
N ASN A 152 -7.92 -13.16 17.60
CA ASN A 152 -8.67 -12.54 18.70
C ASN A 152 -10.16 -12.36 18.40
N ASN A 153 -10.59 -12.67 17.17
CA ASN A 153 -11.99 -12.66 16.73
C ASN A 153 -12.68 -11.29 16.87
N TYR A 154 -12.01 -10.22 16.41
CA TYR A 154 -12.57 -8.88 16.36
C TYR A 154 -12.04 -8.09 15.15
N HIS A 155 -12.65 -6.94 14.88
CA HIS A 155 -12.25 -6.06 13.78
C HIS A 155 -10.89 -5.41 14.04
N MET A 156 -10.11 -5.11 12.97
CA MET A 156 -8.81 -4.43 13.06
C MET A 156 -8.86 -3.12 13.85
N GLY A 157 -9.99 -2.41 13.85
CA GLY A 157 -10.17 -1.22 14.68
C GLY A 157 -10.01 -1.47 16.18
N GLN A 158 -10.32 -2.69 16.67
CA GLN A 158 -10.04 -3.04 18.06
C GLN A 158 -8.54 -3.13 18.33
N THR A 159 -7.73 -3.59 17.36
CA THR A 159 -6.26 -3.58 17.53
C THR A 159 -5.73 -2.14 17.64
N ALA A 160 -6.35 -1.19 16.93
CA ALA A 160 -6.01 0.23 17.05
C ALA A 160 -6.36 0.80 18.42
N GLU A 161 -7.52 0.43 19.01
CA GLU A 161 -7.86 0.78 20.40
C GLU A 161 -6.87 0.18 21.40
N ASN A 162 -6.42 -1.07 21.18
CA ASN A 162 -5.40 -1.70 22.02
C ASN A 162 -4.09 -0.92 22.00
N VAL A 163 -3.65 -0.49 20.80
CA VAL A 163 -2.46 0.36 20.63
C VAL A 163 -2.66 1.72 21.30
N ALA A 164 -3.82 2.36 21.11
CA ALA A 164 -4.13 3.65 21.75
C ALA A 164 -4.02 3.55 23.26
N ASN A 165 -4.58 2.51 23.86
CA ASN A 165 -4.52 2.26 25.29
C ASN A 165 -3.09 1.98 25.78
N GLN A 166 -2.36 1.09 25.11
CA GLN A 166 -1.03 0.67 25.55
C GLN A 166 0.02 1.79 25.43
N TRP A 167 -0.05 2.59 24.36
CA TRP A 167 0.87 3.72 24.11
C TRP A 167 0.33 5.07 24.60
N GLN A 168 -0.87 5.07 25.24
CA GLN A 168 -1.52 6.27 25.76
C GLN A 168 -1.71 7.35 24.69
N ILE A 169 -2.19 6.94 23.52
CA ILE A 169 -2.51 7.84 22.40
C ILE A 169 -3.98 8.28 22.59
N THR A 170 -4.18 9.53 22.94
CA THR A 170 -5.51 10.08 23.20
C THR A 170 -6.31 10.27 21.90
N ARG A 171 -7.63 10.49 22.07
CA ARG A 171 -8.51 10.82 20.95
C ARG A 171 -8.05 12.12 20.23
N ASP A 172 -7.68 13.14 20.98
CA ASP A 172 -7.24 14.43 20.43
C ASP A 172 -5.95 14.25 19.61
N MET A 173 -4.98 13.49 20.10
CA MET A 173 -3.77 13.17 19.33
C MET A 173 -4.08 12.48 18.01
N GLN A 174 -5.05 11.56 17.99
CA GLN A 174 -5.46 10.85 16.78
C GLN A 174 -6.16 11.78 15.79
N ASP A 175 -7.04 12.64 16.28
CA ASP A 175 -7.78 13.59 15.44
C ASP A 175 -6.85 14.67 14.87
N GLU A 176 -5.92 15.21 15.65
CA GLU A 176 -4.88 16.13 15.20
C GLU A 176 -4.02 15.52 14.10
N PHE A 177 -3.59 14.27 14.28
CA PHE A 177 -2.83 13.55 13.27
C PHE A 177 -3.62 13.37 11.98
N ALA A 178 -4.90 12.98 12.08
CA ALA A 178 -5.77 12.77 10.93
C ALA A 178 -6.04 14.08 10.17
N VAL A 179 -6.30 15.19 10.87
CA VAL A 179 -6.43 16.53 10.25
C VAL A 179 -5.14 16.92 9.54
N ALA A 180 -3.99 16.70 10.17
CA ALA A 180 -2.70 17.00 9.55
C ALA A 180 -2.46 16.18 8.28
N SER A 181 -2.78 14.87 8.28
CA SER A 181 -2.70 14.00 7.11
C SER A 181 -3.60 14.50 5.97
N GLN A 182 -4.88 14.84 6.26
CA GLN A 182 -5.82 15.37 5.27
C GLN A 182 -5.32 16.69 4.66
N ASN A 183 -4.88 17.64 5.49
CA ASN A 183 -4.42 18.94 5.04
C ASN A 183 -3.13 18.86 4.21
N LYS A 184 -2.20 17.95 4.57
CA LYS A 184 -1.01 17.66 3.75
C LYS A 184 -1.39 17.08 2.39
N ALA A 185 -2.32 16.11 2.35
CA ALA A 185 -2.76 15.49 1.10
C ALA A 185 -3.52 16.49 0.20
N GLU A 186 -4.40 17.31 0.76
CA GLU A 186 -5.08 18.38 0.05
C GLU A 186 -4.08 19.36 -0.58
N ALA A 187 -3.09 19.81 0.20
CA ALA A 187 -2.06 20.72 -0.29
C ALA A 187 -1.21 20.07 -1.39
N ALA A 188 -0.84 18.81 -1.24
CA ALA A 188 -0.08 18.04 -2.23
C ALA A 188 -0.88 17.84 -3.53
N GLN A 189 -2.17 17.51 -3.44
CA GLN A 189 -3.04 17.35 -4.60
C GLN A 189 -3.22 18.67 -5.35
N LYS A 190 -3.50 19.78 -4.65
CA LYS A 190 -3.61 21.11 -5.25
C LYS A 190 -2.32 21.57 -5.90
N ALA A 191 -1.17 21.19 -5.37
CA ALA A 191 0.14 21.49 -5.94
C ALA A 191 0.56 20.53 -7.06
N GLY A 192 -0.28 19.56 -7.44
CA GLY A 192 0.02 18.58 -8.50
C GLY A 192 1.11 17.57 -8.16
N LYS A 193 1.45 17.40 -6.88
CA LYS A 193 2.57 16.52 -6.47
C LYS A 193 2.36 15.04 -6.77
N PHE A 194 1.13 14.61 -6.97
CA PHE A 194 0.82 13.22 -7.30
C PHE A 194 0.79 12.94 -8.81
N ALA A 195 0.86 13.98 -9.66
CA ALA A 195 0.72 13.82 -11.10
C ALA A 195 1.80 12.90 -11.73
N ASP A 196 3.04 12.96 -11.24
CA ASP A 196 4.15 12.17 -11.77
C ASP A 196 4.02 10.68 -11.41
N GLU A 197 3.41 10.37 -10.27
CA GLU A 197 3.28 8.98 -9.80
C GLU A 197 2.01 8.31 -10.32
N ILE A 198 0.94 9.06 -10.60
CA ILE A 198 -0.33 8.51 -11.07
C ILE A 198 -0.26 8.20 -12.57
N ALA A 199 -0.69 6.99 -12.92
CA ALA A 199 -1.06 6.60 -14.27
C ALA A 199 -2.58 6.72 -14.39
N GLY A 200 -3.07 7.63 -15.23
CA GLY A 200 -4.50 7.83 -15.44
C GLY A 200 -5.16 6.54 -15.95
N PHE A 201 -6.31 6.19 -15.41
CA PHE A 201 -7.07 5.00 -15.80
C PHE A 201 -8.41 5.41 -16.45
N THR A 202 -8.68 4.85 -17.65
CA THR A 202 -9.92 5.14 -18.35
C THR A 202 -11.04 4.21 -17.91
N VAL A 203 -12.03 4.76 -17.22
CA VAL A 203 -13.26 4.05 -16.83
C VAL A 203 -14.33 4.28 -17.90
N LYS A 204 -14.82 3.20 -18.48
CA LYS A 204 -15.92 3.25 -19.45
C LYS A 204 -17.24 3.42 -18.74
N THR A 205 -17.99 4.46 -19.07
CA THR A 205 -19.33 4.70 -18.51
C THR A 205 -20.39 4.80 -19.62
N ARG A 206 -21.66 4.70 -19.24
CA ARG A 206 -22.77 4.88 -20.19
C ARG A 206 -22.83 6.29 -20.81
N LYS A 207 -22.19 7.27 -20.14
CA LYS A 207 -22.14 8.68 -20.57
C LYS A 207 -20.86 9.05 -21.32
N GLY A 208 -19.99 8.09 -21.56
CA GLY A 208 -18.66 8.26 -22.16
C GLY A 208 -17.53 7.84 -21.23
N ASP A 209 -16.33 7.86 -21.74
CA ASP A 209 -15.13 7.48 -21.01
C ASP A 209 -14.70 8.60 -20.06
N ILE A 210 -14.29 8.24 -18.85
CA ILE A 210 -13.79 9.15 -17.82
C ILE A 210 -12.37 8.73 -17.47
N ILE A 211 -11.43 9.67 -17.50
CA ILE A 211 -10.07 9.43 -17.01
C ILE A 211 -10.03 9.72 -15.51
N VAL A 212 -9.67 8.71 -14.71
CA VAL A 212 -9.47 8.82 -13.26
C VAL A 212 -7.97 8.98 -13.02
N ASP A 213 -7.55 10.19 -12.70
CA ASP A 213 -6.15 10.61 -12.52
C ASP A 213 -5.91 11.39 -11.23
N GLN A 214 -6.91 11.43 -10.33
CA GLN A 214 -6.82 12.08 -9.03
C GLN A 214 -7.38 11.18 -7.92
N ASP A 215 -6.72 11.19 -6.77
CA ASP A 215 -7.17 10.48 -5.57
C ASP A 215 -8.52 11.01 -5.11
N GLU A 216 -9.51 10.12 -5.00
CA GLU A 216 -10.90 10.46 -4.68
C GLU A 216 -11.17 10.65 -3.19
N TYR A 217 -10.35 10.02 -2.34
CA TYR A 217 -10.67 9.87 -0.92
C TYR A 217 -10.28 11.09 -0.08
N ILE A 218 -9.43 11.98 -0.57
CA ILE A 218 -8.94 13.17 0.13
C ILE A 218 -10.12 14.10 0.49
N ARG A 219 -10.28 14.37 1.77
CA ARG A 219 -11.34 15.25 2.30
C ARG A 219 -10.80 16.66 2.47
N HIS A 220 -11.13 17.53 1.53
CA HIS A 220 -10.69 18.92 1.54
C HIS A 220 -11.32 19.71 2.70
N GLY A 221 -10.56 20.60 3.32
CA GLY A 221 -11.02 21.45 4.42
C GLY A 221 -11.26 20.70 5.73
N ALA A 222 -10.51 19.64 6.02
CA ALA A 222 -10.61 18.91 7.28
C ALA A 222 -10.24 19.79 8.49
N THR A 223 -11.06 19.75 9.54
CA THR A 223 -10.88 20.53 10.77
C THR A 223 -11.05 19.67 12.02
N MET A 224 -10.44 20.09 13.14
CA MET A 224 -10.60 19.45 14.44
C MET A 224 -12.07 19.40 14.88
N ASP A 225 -12.82 20.49 14.71
CA ASP A 225 -14.23 20.58 15.07
C ASP A 225 -15.10 19.52 14.34
N ALA A 226 -14.76 19.21 13.11
CA ALA A 226 -15.44 18.17 12.33
C ALA A 226 -15.08 16.76 12.83
N MET A 227 -13.81 16.51 13.15
CA MET A 227 -13.34 15.22 13.66
C MET A 227 -13.93 14.89 15.03
N GLN A 228 -13.92 15.84 15.96
CA GLN A 228 -14.39 15.65 17.35
C GLN A 228 -15.89 15.32 17.46
N LYS A 229 -16.70 15.68 16.47
CA LYS A 229 -18.13 15.35 16.42
C LYS A 229 -18.41 13.88 16.13
N LEU A 230 -17.41 13.12 15.63
CA LEU A 230 -17.59 11.73 15.27
C LEU A 230 -17.55 10.81 16.51
N ARG A 231 -18.45 9.82 16.50
CA ARG A 231 -18.49 8.80 17.55
C ARG A 231 -17.43 7.73 17.28
N PRO A 232 -16.91 7.08 18.35
CA PRO A 232 -16.09 5.89 18.21
C PRO A 232 -16.79 4.83 17.34
N ALA A 233 -16.01 4.16 16.47
CA ALA A 233 -16.57 3.23 15.49
C ALA A 233 -16.51 1.76 15.93
N PHE A 234 -15.61 1.39 16.82
CA PHE A 234 -15.32 -0.01 17.14
C PHE A 234 -15.66 -0.39 18.59
N THR A 235 -15.50 0.50 19.55
CA THR A 235 -15.90 0.31 20.94
C THR A 235 -16.71 1.51 21.44
N LYS A 236 -17.66 1.27 22.36
CA LYS A 236 -18.59 2.31 22.84
C LYS A 236 -17.86 3.54 23.40
N ASP A 237 -16.81 3.30 24.19
CA ASP A 237 -16.01 4.33 24.85
C ASP A 237 -14.60 4.41 24.26
N GLY A 238 -14.46 4.09 22.96
CA GLY A 238 -13.20 4.09 22.24
C GLY A 238 -12.78 5.47 21.74
N SER A 239 -11.66 5.48 21.04
CA SER A 239 -11.04 6.68 20.50
C SER A 239 -10.96 6.68 18.95
N VAL A 240 -11.03 5.49 18.34
CA VAL A 240 -10.92 5.32 16.89
C VAL A 240 -12.25 5.59 16.20
N THR A 241 -12.23 6.47 15.20
CA THR A 241 -13.39 6.89 14.43
C THR A 241 -13.20 6.63 12.94
N ALA A 242 -14.26 6.79 12.16
CA ALA A 242 -14.17 6.72 10.70
C ALA A 242 -13.31 7.83 10.05
N ALA A 243 -12.95 8.89 10.80
CA ALA A 243 -12.13 9.96 10.26
C ALA A 243 -10.65 9.90 10.69
N ASN A 244 -10.34 9.16 11.77
CA ASN A 244 -8.96 8.91 12.20
C ASN A 244 -8.49 7.47 11.91
N ALA A 245 -9.20 6.78 11.01
CA ALA A 245 -8.85 5.51 10.40
C ALA A 245 -8.72 5.69 8.88
N SER A 246 -7.94 4.82 8.22
CA SER A 246 -7.87 4.77 6.77
C SER A 246 -9.19 4.30 6.16
N GLY A 247 -9.42 4.62 4.89
CA GLY A 247 -10.61 4.22 4.16
C GLY A 247 -10.56 2.79 3.62
N LEU A 248 -11.71 2.36 3.10
CA LEU A 248 -11.86 1.23 2.19
C LEU A 248 -11.68 1.77 0.78
N ASN A 249 -10.74 1.23 0.02
CA ASN A 249 -10.33 1.85 -1.22
C ASN A 249 -9.96 0.83 -2.30
N ASP A 250 -9.93 1.32 -3.53
CA ASP A 250 -9.58 0.57 -4.72
C ASP A 250 -8.37 1.20 -5.40
N GLY A 251 -7.42 0.40 -5.91
CA GLY A 251 -6.24 0.93 -6.58
C GLY A 251 -5.15 -0.10 -6.81
N ALA A 252 -4.14 0.30 -7.57
CA ALA A 252 -2.96 -0.51 -7.86
C ALA A 252 -1.69 0.34 -7.87
N ALA A 253 -0.56 -0.27 -7.60
CA ALA A 253 0.76 0.33 -7.71
C ALA A 253 1.80 -0.72 -8.10
N ALA A 254 2.76 -0.34 -8.92
CA ALA A 254 3.85 -1.21 -9.34
C ALA A 254 5.19 -0.47 -9.40
N THR A 255 6.26 -1.24 -9.35
CA THR A 255 7.64 -0.84 -9.66
C THR A 255 8.22 -1.80 -10.66
N LEU A 256 9.17 -1.33 -11.47
CA LEU A 256 9.99 -2.18 -12.33
C LEU A 256 11.39 -2.27 -11.74
N LEU A 257 11.85 -3.50 -11.51
CA LEU A 257 13.10 -3.82 -10.86
C LEU A 257 14.07 -4.46 -11.83
N MET A 258 15.35 -4.12 -11.73
CA MET A 258 16.46 -4.78 -12.42
C MET A 258 17.75 -4.63 -11.65
N SER A 259 18.84 -5.29 -12.08
CA SER A 259 20.16 -5.03 -11.50
C SER A 259 20.65 -3.63 -11.87
N ALA A 260 21.54 -3.05 -11.04
CA ALA A 260 22.17 -1.77 -11.33
C ALA A 260 22.96 -1.82 -12.63
N ASP A 261 23.69 -2.92 -12.89
CA ASP A 261 24.47 -3.14 -14.11
C ASP A 261 23.56 -3.17 -15.35
N GLU A 262 22.38 -3.76 -15.24
CA GLU A 262 21.40 -3.79 -16.34
C GLU A 262 20.81 -2.40 -16.62
N ALA A 263 20.51 -1.62 -15.56
CA ALA A 263 20.07 -0.25 -15.71
C ALA A 263 21.14 0.63 -16.39
N GLU A 264 22.40 0.51 -15.94
CA GLU A 264 23.53 1.22 -16.54
C GLU A 264 23.74 0.84 -18.02
N ARG A 265 23.73 -0.45 -18.35
CA ARG A 265 23.84 -0.94 -19.73
C ARG A 265 22.78 -0.35 -20.66
N ARG A 266 21.59 -0.09 -20.11
CA ARG A 266 20.45 0.50 -20.86
C ARG A 266 20.42 2.02 -20.85
N GLY A 267 21.27 2.67 -20.07
CA GLY A 267 21.22 4.13 -19.85
C GLY A 267 19.96 4.58 -19.08
N ILE A 268 19.39 3.70 -18.26
CA ILE A 268 18.23 4.01 -17.43
C ILE A 268 18.73 4.62 -16.10
N GLU A 269 18.32 5.85 -15.82
CA GLU A 269 18.53 6.48 -14.51
C GLU A 269 17.48 5.93 -13.52
N PRO A 270 17.89 5.14 -12.50
CA PRO A 270 16.94 4.56 -11.58
C PRO A 270 16.39 5.59 -10.59
N LEU A 271 15.16 5.39 -10.13
CA LEU A 271 14.56 6.21 -9.08
C LEU A 271 15.30 6.05 -7.76
N ALA A 272 15.70 4.83 -7.40
CA ALA A 272 16.51 4.52 -6.23
C ALA A 272 17.06 3.08 -6.30
N ARG A 273 18.08 2.81 -5.47
CA ARG A 273 18.56 1.47 -5.15
C ARG A 273 17.83 0.94 -3.91
N ILE A 274 17.50 -0.34 -3.88
CA ILE A 274 17.02 -1.01 -2.68
C ILE A 274 18.21 -1.29 -1.76
N ALA A 275 18.29 -0.55 -0.65
CA ALA A 275 19.38 -0.67 0.31
C ALA A 275 19.18 -1.88 1.24
N SER A 276 17.94 -2.07 1.71
CA SER A 276 17.57 -3.23 2.55
C SER A 276 16.06 -3.40 2.64
N TYR A 277 15.65 -4.55 3.16
CA TYR A 277 14.25 -4.81 3.53
C TYR A 277 14.20 -5.78 4.70
N ALA A 278 13.10 -5.71 5.46
CA ALA A 278 12.85 -6.62 6.57
C ALA A 278 11.35 -6.82 6.82
N THR A 279 11.05 -7.96 7.43
CA THR A 279 9.74 -8.24 8.03
C THR A 279 9.92 -8.58 9.51
N ALA A 280 8.89 -8.37 10.30
CA ALA A 280 8.85 -8.72 11.70
C ALA A 280 7.48 -9.25 12.09
N GLY A 281 7.42 -10.22 13.00
CA GLY A 281 6.22 -10.67 13.67
C GLY A 281 6.11 -10.09 15.06
N LEU A 282 4.88 -9.90 15.54
CA LEU A 282 4.55 -9.47 16.90
C LEU A 282 3.14 -9.97 17.28
N ASP A 283 2.68 -9.65 18.48
CA ASP A 283 1.34 -10.00 18.95
C ASP A 283 0.26 -9.41 17.98
N PRO A 284 -0.65 -10.24 17.45
CA PRO A 284 -1.72 -9.80 16.57
C PRO A 284 -2.59 -8.68 17.18
N SER A 285 -2.82 -8.70 18.50
CA SER A 285 -3.66 -7.73 19.18
C SER A 285 -3.16 -6.28 19.11
N ILE A 286 -1.88 -6.10 18.81
CA ILE A 286 -1.21 -4.80 18.65
C ILE A 286 -0.49 -4.69 17.30
N MET A 287 -1.05 -5.30 16.25
CA MET A 287 -0.44 -5.36 14.91
C MET A 287 0.03 -3.98 14.40
N GLY A 288 -0.64 -2.91 14.83
CA GLY A 288 -0.37 -1.54 14.39
C GLY A 288 1.07 -1.09 14.64
N VAL A 289 1.78 -1.65 15.63
CA VAL A 289 3.18 -1.29 15.92
C VAL A 289 4.22 -2.17 15.21
N GLY A 290 3.79 -3.03 14.29
CA GLY A 290 4.67 -3.82 13.42
C GLY A 290 5.75 -3.02 12.67
N PRO A 291 5.48 -1.79 12.20
CA PRO A 291 6.47 -0.92 11.58
C PRO A 291 7.70 -0.67 12.44
N ILE A 292 7.56 -0.58 13.77
CA ILE A 292 8.69 -0.36 14.69
C ILE A 292 9.73 -1.46 14.54
N HIS A 293 9.29 -2.71 14.63
CA HIS A 293 10.18 -3.87 14.57
C HIS A 293 10.75 -4.09 13.16
N ALA A 294 9.94 -3.91 12.13
CA ALA A 294 10.37 -4.08 10.75
C ALA A 294 11.36 -2.98 10.33
N SER A 295 11.09 -1.71 10.68
CA SER A 295 11.95 -0.58 10.35
C SER A 295 13.32 -0.68 11.06
N ARG A 296 13.33 -0.99 12.37
CA ARG A 296 14.60 -1.21 13.10
C ARG A 296 15.45 -2.31 12.47
N LYS A 297 14.82 -3.41 12.03
CA LYS A 297 15.54 -4.50 11.31
C LYS A 297 16.04 -4.06 9.94
N ALA A 298 15.26 -3.30 9.17
CA ALA A 298 15.67 -2.83 7.85
C ALA A 298 16.80 -1.81 7.96
N LEU A 299 16.71 -0.85 8.87
CA LEU A 299 17.75 0.14 9.15
C LEU A 299 19.07 -0.55 9.57
N ALA A 300 19.01 -1.50 10.50
CA ALA A 300 20.19 -2.26 10.92
C ALA A 300 20.87 -3.02 9.76
N LYS A 301 20.07 -3.60 8.83
CA LYS A 301 20.59 -4.25 7.62
C LYS A 301 21.25 -3.27 6.65
N ALA A 302 20.74 -2.04 6.56
CA ALA A 302 21.30 -0.99 5.72
C ALA A 302 22.54 -0.35 6.36
N GLY A 303 22.79 -0.59 7.65
CA GLY A 303 23.81 0.10 8.43
C GLY A 303 23.42 1.55 8.75
N TRP A 304 22.10 1.84 8.80
CA TRP A 304 21.57 3.17 9.05
C TRP A 304 20.95 3.28 10.44
N SER A 305 20.93 4.50 10.95
CA SER A 305 20.13 4.93 12.09
C SER A 305 18.89 5.70 11.61
N VAL A 306 17.99 6.01 12.52
CA VAL A 306 16.82 6.87 12.24
C VAL A 306 17.26 8.27 11.79
N ALA A 307 18.35 8.80 12.33
CA ALA A 307 18.89 10.12 12.00
C ALA A 307 19.47 10.21 10.57
N ASP A 308 19.70 9.08 9.91
CA ASP A 308 20.18 9.04 8.53
C ASP A 308 19.06 9.17 7.49
N LEU A 309 17.79 9.16 7.91
CA LEU A 309 16.65 9.21 7.02
C LEU A 309 16.30 10.65 6.65
N ASP A 310 16.13 10.89 5.36
CA ASP A 310 15.64 12.15 4.81
C ASP A 310 14.12 12.18 4.66
N LEU A 311 13.51 11.01 4.36
CA LEU A 311 12.07 10.84 4.18
C LEU A 311 11.58 9.47 4.66
N VAL A 312 10.37 9.47 5.20
CA VAL A 312 9.67 8.26 5.64
C VAL A 312 8.24 8.26 5.10
N GLU A 313 7.82 7.17 4.50
CA GLU A 313 6.42 6.86 4.22
C GLU A 313 5.99 5.69 5.09
N ALA A 314 5.24 5.98 6.15
CA ALA A 314 4.68 5.01 7.08
C ALA A 314 3.17 4.93 6.88
N ASN A 315 2.64 3.75 6.52
CA ASN A 315 1.21 3.62 6.25
C ASN A 315 0.36 3.96 7.48
N GLU A 316 -0.66 4.76 7.26
CA GLU A 316 -1.60 5.23 8.28
C GLU A 316 -2.87 4.37 8.27
N ALA A 317 -2.78 3.11 8.70
CA ALA A 317 -3.98 2.27 8.82
C ALA A 317 -4.96 2.85 9.84
N PHE A 318 -4.42 3.40 10.94
CA PHE A 318 -5.15 4.12 11.99
C PHE A 318 -4.25 5.24 12.55
N ALA A 319 -4.82 6.38 12.91
CA ALA A 319 -4.04 7.45 13.56
C ALA A 319 -3.42 6.99 14.89
N ALA A 320 -4.14 6.18 15.67
CA ALA A 320 -3.64 5.59 16.91
C ALA A 320 -2.30 4.86 16.70
N GLN A 321 -2.26 4.01 15.67
CA GLN A 321 -1.07 3.24 15.30
C GLN A 321 0.04 4.16 14.78
N ALA A 322 -0.29 5.13 13.91
CA ALA A 322 0.71 6.03 13.34
C ALA A 322 1.37 6.91 14.41
N CYS A 323 0.60 7.44 15.37
CA CYS A 323 1.12 8.17 16.52
C CYS A 323 2.04 7.32 17.39
N ALA A 324 1.65 6.07 17.67
CA ALA A 324 2.47 5.15 18.47
C ALA A 324 3.80 4.81 17.77
N VAL A 325 3.77 4.55 16.45
CA VAL A 325 4.96 4.29 15.66
C VAL A 325 5.89 5.51 15.62
N ASN A 326 5.35 6.71 15.39
CA ASN A 326 6.14 7.95 15.38
C ASN A 326 6.83 8.19 16.73
N LYS A 327 6.10 8.00 17.82
CA LYS A 327 6.62 8.12 19.19
C LYS A 327 7.78 7.14 19.46
N GLU A 328 7.61 5.88 19.10
CA GLU A 328 8.59 4.81 19.39
C GLU A 328 9.81 4.84 18.48
N MET A 329 9.64 5.28 17.24
CA MET A 329 10.76 5.39 16.30
C MET A 329 11.60 6.66 16.57
N GLY A 330 11.00 7.70 17.13
CA GLY A 330 11.69 8.95 17.44
C GLY A 330 12.20 9.69 16.22
N TRP A 331 11.62 9.47 15.05
CA TRP A 331 11.94 10.22 13.84
C TRP A 331 11.28 11.61 13.85
N ASP A 332 11.83 12.51 13.07
CA ASP A 332 11.26 13.85 12.90
C ASP A 332 9.90 13.76 12.16
N PRO A 333 8.79 14.21 12.75
CA PRO A 333 7.49 14.23 12.08
C PRO A 333 7.46 15.05 10.77
N ALA A 334 8.41 15.97 10.60
CA ALA A 334 8.52 16.79 9.40
C ALA A 334 8.97 16.03 8.15
N ILE A 335 9.60 14.85 8.33
CA ILE A 335 10.01 13.98 7.22
C ILE A 335 9.04 12.82 6.98
N VAL A 336 7.98 12.68 7.81
CA VAL A 336 7.04 11.54 7.74
C VAL A 336 5.78 11.95 6.99
N ASN A 337 5.40 11.16 5.98
CA ASN A 337 4.16 11.34 5.21
C ASN A 337 3.94 12.82 4.84
N VAL A 338 4.94 13.39 4.20
CA VAL A 338 4.99 14.84 3.94
C VAL A 338 3.90 15.34 2.99
N ASN A 339 3.30 14.43 2.25
CA ASN A 339 2.18 14.68 1.33
C ASN A 339 0.86 14.05 1.84
N GLY A 340 0.75 13.77 3.16
CA GLY A 340 -0.36 13.01 3.73
C GLY A 340 -0.17 11.50 3.54
N GLY A 341 -0.97 10.70 4.23
CA GLY A 341 -0.90 9.24 4.19
C GLY A 341 -2.26 8.58 3.98
N ALA A 342 -2.39 7.31 4.36
CA ALA A 342 -3.56 6.49 4.03
C ALA A 342 -4.88 6.97 4.65
N ILE A 343 -4.86 7.72 5.74
CA ILE A 343 -6.07 8.35 6.32
C ILE A 343 -6.69 9.32 5.31
N ALA A 344 -5.86 10.02 4.52
CA ALA A 344 -6.30 10.96 3.52
C ALA A 344 -6.39 10.37 2.12
N ILE A 345 -5.33 9.67 1.68
CA ILE A 345 -5.21 9.15 0.31
C ILE A 345 -6.03 7.87 0.14
N GLY A 346 -6.09 7.02 1.18
CA GLY A 346 -6.78 5.74 1.16
C GLY A 346 -5.84 4.53 1.29
N HIS A 347 -6.45 3.35 1.53
CA HIS A 347 -5.74 2.11 1.83
C HIS A 347 -6.26 0.90 1.04
N PRO A 348 -6.03 0.82 -0.28
CA PRO A 348 -6.27 -0.41 -1.04
C PRO A 348 -5.28 -1.49 -0.58
N ILE A 349 -5.74 -2.43 0.26
CA ILE A 349 -4.90 -3.23 1.19
C ILE A 349 -3.70 -3.86 0.48
N GLY A 350 -3.92 -4.67 -0.56
CA GLY A 350 -2.85 -5.38 -1.27
C GLY A 350 -1.92 -4.48 -2.09
N ALA A 351 -2.39 -3.29 -2.49
CA ALA A 351 -1.61 -2.31 -3.26
C ALA A 351 -0.80 -1.36 -2.38
N SER A 352 -1.25 -1.12 -1.15
CA SER A 352 -0.74 -0.03 -0.30
C SER A 352 0.76 -0.07 -0.05
N GLY A 353 1.35 -1.25 0.07
CA GLY A 353 2.79 -1.38 0.28
C GLY A 353 3.62 -0.77 -0.86
N CYS A 354 3.20 -0.98 -2.10
CA CYS A 354 3.84 -0.39 -3.26
C CYS A 354 3.41 1.08 -3.45
N ARG A 355 2.16 1.44 -3.10
CA ARG A 355 1.68 2.82 -3.15
C ARG A 355 2.53 3.74 -2.28
N VAL A 356 2.79 3.39 -1.01
CA VAL A 356 3.63 4.20 -0.12
C VAL A 356 5.07 4.28 -0.65
N LEU A 357 5.61 3.20 -1.21
CA LEU A 357 6.92 3.22 -1.84
C LEU A 357 6.97 4.19 -3.03
N ASN A 358 5.96 4.18 -3.89
CA ASN A 358 5.91 5.08 -5.05
C ASN A 358 5.90 6.55 -4.59
N THR A 359 5.05 6.91 -3.63
CA THR A 359 5.00 8.26 -3.09
C THR A 359 6.36 8.67 -2.49
N LEU A 360 7.02 7.77 -1.75
CA LEU A 360 8.36 8.00 -1.22
C LEU A 360 9.37 8.30 -2.35
N LEU A 361 9.42 7.47 -3.39
CA LEU A 361 10.37 7.60 -4.49
C LEU A 361 10.23 8.93 -5.25
N PHE A 362 8.99 9.32 -5.58
CA PHE A 362 8.74 10.57 -6.29
C PHE A 362 9.02 11.81 -5.41
N GLU A 363 8.71 11.76 -4.11
CA GLU A 363 9.04 12.85 -3.21
C GLU A 363 10.55 12.94 -2.93
N MET A 364 11.25 11.81 -2.82
CA MET A 364 12.72 11.79 -2.76
C MET A 364 13.34 12.44 -4.00
N LYS A 365 12.84 12.12 -5.19
CA LYS A 365 13.29 12.76 -6.43
C LYS A 365 13.07 14.27 -6.42
N ARG A 366 11.89 14.71 -5.97
CA ARG A 366 11.51 16.14 -5.95
C ARG A 366 12.36 16.96 -4.98
N ARG A 367 12.76 16.38 -3.86
CA ARG A 367 13.56 17.06 -2.81
C ARG A 367 15.06 16.82 -2.90
N ASP A 368 15.50 15.98 -3.85
CA ASP A 368 16.87 15.43 -3.89
C ASP A 368 17.27 14.72 -2.59
N ALA A 369 16.29 14.10 -1.92
CA ALA A 369 16.50 13.30 -0.73
C ALA A 369 17.23 12.00 -1.07
N LYS A 370 18.17 11.57 -0.21
CA LYS A 370 19.07 10.45 -0.49
C LYS A 370 18.60 9.15 0.13
N ARG A 371 18.10 9.16 1.37
CA ARG A 371 17.73 7.97 2.12
C ARG A 371 16.27 7.99 2.53
N GLY A 372 15.54 6.98 2.12
CA GLY A 372 14.12 6.84 2.39
C GLY A 372 13.75 5.49 2.99
N LEU A 373 12.67 5.49 3.76
CA LEU A 373 12.08 4.30 4.38
C LEU A 373 10.59 4.23 4.07
N ALA A 374 10.14 3.11 3.51
CA ALA A 374 8.73 2.74 3.40
C ALA A 374 8.40 1.64 4.41
N THR A 375 7.29 1.77 5.17
CA THR A 375 6.91 0.75 6.17
C THR A 375 5.41 0.67 6.38
N LEU A 376 4.92 -0.54 6.71
CA LEU A 376 3.51 -0.80 7.01
C LEU A 376 3.34 -1.75 8.18
N CYS A 377 2.27 -1.52 8.96
CA CYS A 377 1.69 -2.54 9.83
C CYS A 377 0.91 -3.55 8.99
N ILE A 378 0.75 -4.76 9.51
CA ILE A 378 0.13 -5.87 8.80
C ILE A 378 -0.79 -6.61 9.76
N GLY A 379 -2.05 -6.80 9.36
CA GLY A 379 -3.01 -7.63 10.09
C GLY A 379 -2.46 -9.02 10.39
N GLY A 380 -2.80 -9.56 11.57
CA GLY A 380 -2.24 -10.82 12.05
C GLY A 380 -0.92 -10.66 12.83
N GLY A 381 -0.51 -9.42 13.14
CA GLY A 381 0.66 -9.16 13.99
C GLY A 381 1.98 -9.22 13.22
N MET A 382 2.13 -8.40 12.19
CA MET A 382 3.37 -8.32 11.41
C MET A 382 3.68 -6.86 11.03
N GLY A 383 4.91 -6.65 10.54
CA GLY A 383 5.35 -5.42 9.89
C GLY A 383 6.29 -5.70 8.73
N VAL A 384 6.34 -4.80 7.77
CA VAL A 384 7.29 -4.80 6.65
C VAL A 384 7.91 -3.43 6.51
N ALA A 385 9.20 -3.39 6.17
CA ALA A 385 9.93 -2.16 5.87
C ALA A 385 10.92 -2.38 4.73
N LEU A 386 11.15 -1.33 3.95
CA LEU A 386 12.10 -1.31 2.84
C LEU A 386 12.81 0.05 2.83
N CYS A 387 14.15 0.01 2.86
CA CYS A 387 15.02 1.17 2.76
C CYS A 387 15.48 1.35 1.32
N VAL A 388 15.40 2.58 0.83
CA VAL A 388 15.86 2.96 -0.51
C VAL A 388 16.87 4.09 -0.43
N GLU A 389 17.81 4.10 -1.38
CA GLU A 389 18.85 5.13 -1.48
C GLU A 389 18.92 5.65 -2.91
N ARG A 390 18.96 6.96 -3.06
CA ARG A 390 19.22 7.62 -4.35
C ARG A 390 20.69 7.95 -4.49
N PRO A 391 21.23 7.90 -5.70
CA PRO A 391 22.61 8.26 -5.97
C PRO A 391 22.95 9.70 -5.63
#